data_82ec8db7dff7ce220f6d2d53c9022770
#
_entry.id   82ec8db7dff7ce220f6d2d53c9022770
#
_cell.length_a   1.000
_cell.length_b   1.000
_cell.length_c   1.000
_cell.angle_alpha   90.00
_cell.angle_beta   90.00
_cell.angle_gamma   90.00
#
_symmetry.space_group_name_H-M   'P 1'
#
loop_
_entity.id
_entity.type
_entity.pdbx_description
1 polymer ?
#
loop_
_entity_poly.entity_id
_entity_poly.type
_entity_poly.pdbx_seq_one_letter_code
_entity_poly.pdbx_strand_id
1 'polypeptide(L)'
;MSKRDLFVVVADLDAENAIKTLLVERQNALEISLAFNPAQGDLLRYAGRDSGCYKDAIDLLRAPQHTHRHAMLIFDRHGCGAEHEDRIALEAAIEGKLHANGWTAGDAVVIVIEPELEAWVWSESPRVPDVLGWQADRNGLRTFLANANLWDAGAPKPTDPQKAMRTALREKQKPLGARLFADLASRVSVHHCQDAAFRKFNDTLQRWFGTQGDGQ
;
A
#
# COMPACT_ATOMS: atom_id res chain seq x y z
N MET A 1 -27.66 11.78 7.62
CA MET A 1 -26.94 10.49 7.80
C MET A 1 -25.52 10.79 8.25
N SER A 2 -24.96 10.02 9.18
CA SER A 2 -23.55 10.15 9.54
C SER A 2 -22.66 9.71 8.37
N LYS A 3 -21.58 10.43 8.14
CA LYS A 3 -20.60 10.01 7.14
C LYS A 3 -19.92 8.69 7.58
N ARG A 4 -19.60 7.83 6.62
CA ARG A 4 -18.76 6.63 6.82
C ARG A 4 -17.31 7.06 7.12
N ASP A 5 -16.51 6.16 7.65
CA ASP A 5 -15.17 6.51 8.13
C ASP A 5 -14.19 6.81 6.99
N LEU A 6 -13.99 5.84 6.07
CA LEU A 6 -12.92 5.92 5.08
C LEU A 6 -13.38 5.42 3.71
N PHE A 7 -13.04 6.16 2.67
CA PHE A 7 -13.11 5.72 1.27
C PHE A 7 -11.70 5.55 0.70
N VAL A 8 -11.42 4.41 0.09
CA VAL A 8 -10.11 4.14 -0.49
C VAL A 8 -10.23 3.86 -1.98
N VAL A 9 -9.36 4.48 -2.78
CA VAL A 9 -9.18 4.16 -4.20
C VAL A 9 -7.81 3.53 -4.39
N VAL A 10 -7.77 2.44 -5.14
CA VAL A 10 -6.52 1.73 -5.51
C VAL A 10 -6.45 1.52 -7.00
N ALA A 11 -5.25 1.41 -7.55
CA ALA A 11 -5.00 1.37 -8.97
C ALA A 11 -5.28 -0.01 -9.61
N ASP A 12 -5.06 -1.11 -8.87
CA ASP A 12 -5.14 -2.46 -9.43
C ASP A 12 -5.63 -3.51 -8.43
N LEU A 13 -5.66 -4.76 -8.89
CA LEU A 13 -6.15 -5.90 -8.11
C LEU A 13 -5.19 -6.32 -7.00
N ASP A 14 -3.89 -6.15 -7.18
CA ASP A 14 -2.88 -6.52 -6.20
C ASP A 14 -2.93 -5.55 -5.02
N ALA A 15 -3.00 -4.26 -5.29
CA ALA A 15 -3.23 -3.22 -4.29
C ALA A 15 -4.61 -3.37 -3.60
N GLU A 16 -5.68 -3.70 -4.35
CA GLU A 16 -7.01 -3.96 -3.77
C GLU A 16 -6.94 -5.06 -2.71
N ASN A 17 -6.31 -6.19 -3.01
CA ASN A 17 -6.22 -7.31 -2.08
C ASN A 17 -5.32 -7.01 -0.88
N ALA A 18 -4.18 -6.35 -1.09
CA ALA A 18 -3.30 -5.92 0.00
C ALA A 18 -4.03 -4.97 0.96
N ILE A 19 -4.60 -3.89 0.45
CA ILE A 19 -5.27 -2.86 1.25
C ILE A 19 -6.52 -3.40 1.94
N LYS A 20 -7.35 -4.17 1.22
CA LYS A 20 -8.50 -4.85 1.82
C LYS A 20 -8.08 -5.70 3.02
N THR A 21 -7.06 -6.54 2.86
CA THR A 21 -6.57 -7.40 3.94
C THR A 21 -6.06 -6.58 5.13
N LEU A 22 -5.29 -5.53 4.88
CA LEU A 22 -4.79 -4.63 5.93
C LEU A 22 -5.93 -3.98 6.71
N LEU A 23 -6.92 -3.40 6.02
CA LEU A 23 -7.97 -2.61 6.65
C LEU A 23 -9.12 -3.45 7.25
N VAL A 24 -9.31 -4.69 6.80
CA VAL A 24 -10.35 -5.58 7.34
C VAL A 24 -9.79 -6.55 8.39
N GLU A 25 -8.62 -7.14 8.14
CA GLU A 25 -8.11 -8.25 8.95
C GLU A 25 -6.96 -7.86 9.89
N ARG A 26 -6.31 -6.71 9.65
CA ARG A 26 -5.09 -6.35 10.36
C ARG A 26 -5.18 -5.05 11.16
N GLN A 27 -6.40 -4.59 11.48
CA GLN A 27 -6.59 -3.34 12.24
C GLN A 27 -5.83 -3.32 13.56
N ASN A 28 -5.83 -4.44 14.30
CA ASN A 28 -5.06 -4.54 15.55
C ASN A 28 -3.55 -4.37 15.34
N ALA A 29 -3.02 -4.92 14.24
CA ALA A 29 -1.59 -4.79 13.93
C ALA A 29 -1.23 -3.37 13.42
N LEU A 30 -2.19 -2.64 12.89
CA LEU A 30 -2.07 -1.22 12.51
C LEU A 30 -2.40 -0.28 13.67
N GLU A 31 -2.86 -0.80 14.82
CA GLU A 31 -3.29 -0.04 16.01
C GLU A 31 -4.42 0.95 15.70
N ILE A 32 -5.39 0.51 14.89
CA ILE A 32 -6.53 1.32 14.45
C ILE A 32 -7.87 0.62 14.74
N SER A 33 -8.93 1.42 14.77
CA SER A 33 -10.31 0.93 14.82
C SER A 33 -11.18 1.77 13.89
N LEU A 34 -11.63 1.19 12.77
CA LEU A 34 -12.51 1.85 11.82
C LEU A 34 -13.57 0.90 11.28
N ALA A 35 -14.73 1.44 10.92
CA ALA A 35 -15.74 0.71 10.18
C ALA A 35 -15.42 0.78 8.67
N PHE A 36 -14.92 -0.34 8.12
CA PHE A 36 -14.53 -0.43 6.72
C PHE A 36 -15.16 -1.64 6.06
N ASN A 37 -16.01 -1.41 5.06
CA ASN A 37 -16.75 -2.46 4.37
C ASN A 37 -16.64 -2.32 2.84
N PRO A 38 -15.68 -3.01 2.21
CA PRO A 38 -15.52 -3.02 0.75
C PRO A 38 -16.79 -3.40 -0.01
N ALA A 39 -17.62 -4.31 0.54
CA ALA A 39 -18.86 -4.73 -0.11
C ALA A 39 -19.94 -3.62 -0.13
N GLN A 40 -19.81 -2.61 0.71
CA GLN A 40 -20.65 -1.42 0.71
C GLN A 40 -20.02 -0.23 -0.03
N GLY A 41 -18.90 -0.47 -0.73
CA GLY A 41 -18.26 0.51 -1.58
C GLY A 41 -17.30 1.46 -0.85
N ASP A 42 -16.69 1.03 0.26
CA ASP A 42 -15.62 1.79 0.91
C ASP A 42 -14.27 1.63 0.19
N LEU A 43 -14.15 0.66 -0.71
CA LEU A 43 -12.96 0.41 -1.52
C LEU A 43 -13.35 0.39 -3.01
N LEU A 44 -12.65 1.18 -3.81
CA LEU A 44 -12.79 1.25 -5.26
C LEU A 44 -11.48 0.86 -5.92
N ARG A 45 -11.50 -0.17 -6.76
CA ARG A 45 -10.42 -0.41 -7.72
C ARG A 45 -10.72 0.36 -9.01
N TYR A 46 -9.83 1.29 -9.36
CA TYR A 46 -10.04 2.12 -10.52
C TYR A 46 -9.48 1.48 -11.80
N ALA A 47 -10.32 1.37 -12.84
CA ALA A 47 -9.94 0.74 -14.11
C ALA A 47 -8.85 1.52 -14.88
N GLY A 48 -8.68 2.81 -14.58
CA GLY A 48 -7.65 3.66 -15.18
C GLY A 48 -6.23 3.38 -14.69
N ARG A 49 -6.07 2.46 -13.72
CA ARG A 49 -4.79 2.09 -13.10
C ARG A 49 -4.05 3.31 -12.54
N ASP A 50 -2.73 3.24 -12.40
CA ASP A 50 -1.89 4.27 -11.78
C ASP A 50 -2.00 5.61 -12.51
N SER A 51 -1.92 5.61 -13.83
CA SER A 51 -2.05 6.83 -14.61
C SER A 51 -3.43 7.47 -14.53
N GLY A 52 -4.48 6.66 -14.40
CA GLY A 52 -5.83 7.14 -14.17
C GLY A 52 -5.99 7.67 -12.74
N CYS A 53 -5.48 6.97 -11.74
CA CYS A 53 -5.47 7.45 -10.35
C CYS A 53 -4.82 8.82 -10.23
N TYR A 54 -3.69 9.03 -10.90
CA TYR A 54 -3.02 10.34 -10.94
C TYR A 54 -3.85 11.41 -11.63
N LYS A 55 -4.37 11.14 -12.83
CA LYS A 55 -5.06 12.14 -13.66
C LYS A 55 -6.44 12.50 -13.12
N ASP A 56 -7.18 11.50 -12.65
CA ASP A 56 -8.59 11.61 -12.31
C ASP A 56 -8.83 11.74 -10.79
N ALA A 57 -7.77 11.96 -10.00
CA ALA A 57 -7.80 11.99 -8.53
C ALA A 57 -8.93 12.85 -7.95
N ILE A 58 -9.16 14.05 -8.54
CA ILE A 58 -10.18 14.98 -8.08
C ILE A 58 -11.59 14.42 -8.36
N ASP A 59 -11.82 13.87 -9.54
CA ASP A 59 -13.12 13.32 -9.92
C ASP A 59 -13.45 12.05 -9.13
N LEU A 60 -12.46 11.21 -8.88
CA LEU A 60 -12.59 9.99 -8.06
C LEU A 60 -13.00 10.29 -6.62
N LEU A 61 -12.50 11.37 -6.05
CA LEU A 61 -12.73 11.72 -4.64
C LEU A 61 -13.79 12.81 -4.45
N ARG A 62 -14.43 13.31 -5.55
CA ARG A 62 -15.46 14.36 -5.45
C ARG A 62 -16.71 13.87 -4.74
N ALA A 63 -17.28 12.74 -5.14
CA ALA A 63 -18.48 12.20 -4.52
C ALA A 63 -18.25 11.70 -3.08
N PRO A 64 -17.16 10.98 -2.77
CA PRO A 64 -16.85 10.52 -1.42
C PRO A 64 -16.79 11.62 -0.36
N GLN A 65 -16.42 12.86 -0.69
CA GLN A 65 -16.38 13.97 0.28
C GLN A 65 -17.74 14.22 0.97
N HIS A 66 -18.86 13.82 0.36
CA HIS A 66 -20.19 13.98 0.92
C HIS A 66 -20.64 12.79 1.77
N THR A 67 -20.00 11.64 1.61
CA THR A 67 -20.42 10.36 2.20
C THR A 67 -19.42 9.78 3.19
N HIS A 68 -18.16 10.20 3.14
CA HIS A 68 -17.09 9.72 4.02
C HIS A 68 -16.41 10.88 4.74
N ARG A 69 -15.84 10.57 5.91
CA ARG A 69 -15.04 11.52 6.69
C ARG A 69 -13.67 11.72 6.07
N HIS A 70 -13.06 10.61 5.66
CA HIS A 70 -11.71 10.58 5.11
C HIS A 70 -11.68 9.84 3.78
N ALA A 71 -10.71 10.17 2.94
CA ALA A 71 -10.43 9.46 1.71
C ALA A 71 -8.93 9.22 1.52
N MET A 72 -8.60 8.11 0.88
CA MET A 72 -7.22 7.77 0.55
C MET A 72 -7.14 7.30 -0.90
N LEU A 73 -6.21 7.86 -1.67
CA LEU A 73 -5.90 7.45 -3.03
C LEU A 73 -4.52 6.79 -3.02
N ILE A 74 -4.42 5.56 -3.49
CA ILE A 74 -3.19 4.77 -3.45
C ILE A 74 -2.86 4.28 -4.86
N PHE A 75 -1.66 4.57 -5.35
CA PHE A 75 -1.19 4.10 -6.64
C PHE A 75 0.34 4.02 -6.69
N ASP A 76 0.86 3.26 -7.65
CA ASP A 76 2.29 3.11 -7.88
C ASP A 76 2.85 4.31 -8.64
N ARG A 77 4.05 4.78 -8.26
CA ARG A 77 4.75 5.83 -9.00
C ARG A 77 5.10 5.38 -10.40
N HIS A 78 5.55 4.13 -10.53
CA HIS A 78 5.81 3.52 -11.83
C HIS A 78 4.49 3.31 -12.59
N GLY A 79 4.41 3.85 -13.78
CA GLY A 79 3.21 3.78 -14.62
C GLY A 79 2.18 4.89 -14.37
N CYS A 80 2.41 5.80 -13.42
CA CYS A 80 1.47 6.90 -13.17
C CYS A 80 1.51 8.01 -14.24
N GLY A 81 2.61 8.09 -15.03
CA GLY A 81 2.80 9.11 -16.07
C GLY A 81 3.42 10.41 -15.56
N ALA A 82 3.85 10.45 -14.30
CA ALA A 82 4.57 11.56 -13.67
C ALA A 82 5.82 11.08 -12.91
N GLU A 83 6.48 10.03 -13.40
CA GLU A 83 7.63 9.39 -12.77
C GLU A 83 8.87 10.30 -12.67
N HIS A 84 8.87 11.40 -13.40
CA HIS A 84 9.91 12.42 -13.32
C HIS A 84 9.78 13.33 -12.08
N GLU A 85 8.61 13.37 -11.46
CA GLU A 85 8.36 14.14 -10.24
C GLU A 85 8.79 13.35 -8.99
N ASP A 86 9.22 14.08 -7.96
CA ASP A 86 9.45 13.50 -6.64
C ASP A 86 8.14 13.03 -6.02
N ARG A 87 8.18 11.87 -5.35
CA ARG A 87 7.01 11.27 -4.72
C ARG A 87 6.28 12.23 -3.77
N ILE A 88 7.02 12.92 -2.91
CA ILE A 88 6.45 13.82 -1.90
C ILE A 88 5.80 15.04 -2.57
N ALA A 89 6.46 15.58 -3.59
CA ALA A 89 5.93 16.70 -4.37
C ALA A 89 4.65 16.30 -5.11
N LEU A 90 4.62 15.08 -5.69
CA LEU A 90 3.46 14.53 -6.37
C LEU A 90 2.26 14.37 -5.42
N GLU A 91 2.48 13.75 -4.27
CA GLU A 91 1.47 13.61 -3.21
C GLU A 91 0.91 14.98 -2.78
N ALA A 92 1.80 15.92 -2.45
CA ALA A 92 1.42 17.25 -1.99
C ALA A 92 0.63 18.04 -3.06
N ALA A 93 1.02 17.92 -4.33
CA ALA A 93 0.33 18.60 -5.43
C ALA A 93 -1.11 18.09 -5.59
N ILE A 94 -1.33 16.77 -5.50
CA ILE A 94 -2.68 16.19 -5.60
C ILE A 94 -3.50 16.53 -4.36
N GLU A 95 -2.94 16.40 -3.15
CA GLU A 95 -3.61 16.75 -1.89
C GLU A 95 -4.02 18.22 -1.85
N GLY A 96 -3.16 19.12 -2.34
CA GLY A 96 -3.49 20.54 -2.50
C GLY A 96 -4.67 20.79 -3.45
N LYS A 97 -4.73 20.06 -4.57
CA LYS A 97 -5.88 20.13 -5.48
C LYS A 97 -7.16 19.57 -4.84
N LEU A 98 -7.08 18.48 -4.08
CA LEU A 98 -8.22 17.91 -3.35
C LEU A 98 -8.74 18.90 -2.31
N HIS A 99 -7.86 19.55 -1.58
CA HIS A 99 -8.23 20.61 -0.63
C HIS A 99 -8.93 21.78 -1.35
N ALA A 100 -8.37 22.28 -2.44
CA ALA A 100 -8.99 23.34 -3.25
C ALA A 100 -10.36 22.96 -3.84
N ASN A 101 -10.67 21.66 -3.93
CA ASN A 101 -11.93 21.11 -4.43
C ASN A 101 -12.87 20.61 -3.32
N GLY A 102 -12.69 21.03 -2.06
CA GLY A 102 -13.67 20.91 -1.00
C GLY A 102 -13.36 19.90 0.10
N TRP A 103 -12.27 19.15 0.02
CA TRP A 103 -11.79 18.35 1.14
C TRP A 103 -11.18 19.24 2.22
N THR A 104 -11.44 18.94 3.49
CA THR A 104 -10.68 19.56 4.57
C THR A 104 -9.21 19.13 4.48
N ALA A 105 -8.28 20.03 4.75
CA ALA A 105 -6.85 19.72 4.72
C ALA A 105 -6.53 18.54 5.66
N GLY A 106 -5.92 17.50 5.13
CA GLY A 106 -5.58 16.29 5.87
C GLY A 106 -6.67 15.23 5.94
N ASP A 107 -7.90 15.48 5.43
CA ASP A 107 -8.97 14.48 5.38
C ASP A 107 -8.96 13.66 4.07
N ALA A 108 -8.29 14.15 3.03
CA ALA A 108 -7.99 13.37 1.83
C ALA A 108 -6.48 13.29 1.65
N VAL A 109 -5.94 12.08 1.60
CA VAL A 109 -4.51 11.80 1.54
C VAL A 109 -4.18 10.93 0.34
N VAL A 110 -3.05 11.21 -0.28
CA VAL A 110 -2.52 10.44 -1.40
C VAL A 110 -1.29 9.66 -0.96
N ILE A 111 -1.25 8.40 -1.28
CA ILE A 111 -0.11 7.51 -1.04
C ILE A 111 0.44 7.07 -2.39
N VAL A 112 1.58 7.59 -2.76
CA VAL A 112 2.31 7.16 -3.96
C VAL A 112 3.36 6.15 -3.55
N ILE A 113 3.22 4.91 -3.99
CA ILE A 113 4.16 3.82 -3.67
C ILE A 113 5.36 3.91 -4.61
N GLU A 114 6.59 3.83 -4.08
CA GLU A 114 7.81 3.97 -4.86
C GLU A 114 8.71 2.74 -4.75
N PRO A 115 9.06 2.13 -5.87
CA PRO A 115 8.53 2.39 -7.22
C PRO A 115 7.14 1.77 -7.43
N GLU A 116 6.82 0.66 -6.74
CA GLU A 116 5.65 -0.21 -6.91
C GLU A 116 5.30 -0.91 -5.59
N LEU A 117 4.08 -1.47 -5.50
CA LEU A 117 3.54 -2.15 -4.29
C LEU A 117 4.50 -3.19 -3.71
N GLU A 118 5.28 -3.87 -4.54
CA GLU A 118 6.29 -4.85 -4.10
C GLU A 118 7.34 -4.26 -3.14
N ALA A 119 7.56 -2.95 -3.17
CA ALA A 119 8.44 -2.28 -2.22
C ALA A 119 8.01 -2.46 -0.75
N TRP A 120 6.70 -2.60 -0.51
CA TRP A 120 6.15 -2.83 0.84
C TRP A 120 6.37 -4.26 1.34
N VAL A 121 6.55 -5.21 0.42
CA VAL A 121 6.76 -6.62 0.76
C VAL A 121 8.13 -6.86 1.38
N TRP A 122 9.16 -6.18 0.85
CA TRP A 122 10.55 -6.40 1.24
C TRP A 122 10.87 -5.74 2.58
N SER A 123 10.42 -6.40 3.65
CA SER A 123 10.73 -6.06 5.04
C SER A 123 11.57 -7.17 5.68
N GLU A 124 12.13 -6.90 6.86
CA GLU A 124 12.88 -7.91 7.62
C GLU A 124 12.00 -8.99 8.27
N SER A 125 10.72 -9.05 7.90
CA SER A 125 9.81 -10.07 8.42
C SER A 125 10.20 -11.46 7.93
N PRO A 126 10.35 -12.46 8.83
CA PRO A 126 10.63 -13.83 8.44
C PRO A 126 9.49 -14.48 7.66
N ARG A 127 8.34 -13.83 7.59
CA ARG A 127 7.17 -14.31 6.84
C ARG A 127 7.26 -14.07 5.35
N VAL A 128 8.06 -13.10 4.90
CA VAL A 128 8.26 -12.84 3.47
C VAL A 128 8.82 -14.07 2.75
N PRO A 129 9.95 -14.67 3.18
CA PRO A 129 10.42 -15.92 2.59
C PRO A 129 9.37 -17.02 2.63
N ASP A 130 8.64 -17.18 3.74
CA ASP A 130 7.62 -18.23 3.87
C ASP A 130 6.53 -18.10 2.81
N VAL A 131 6.00 -16.89 2.62
CA VAL A 131 4.94 -16.64 1.63
C VAL A 131 5.48 -16.78 0.20
N LEU A 132 6.73 -16.40 -0.07
CA LEU A 132 7.36 -16.57 -1.38
C LEU A 132 7.80 -18.02 -1.68
N GLY A 133 7.60 -18.97 -0.74
CA GLY A 133 7.91 -20.39 -0.95
C GLY A 133 9.31 -20.81 -0.51
N TRP A 134 9.99 -19.98 0.26
CA TRP A 134 11.35 -20.19 0.76
C TRP A 134 11.39 -20.63 2.24
N GLN A 135 10.29 -21.20 2.78
CA GLN A 135 10.18 -21.57 4.18
C GLN A 135 11.24 -22.59 4.65
N ALA A 136 11.71 -23.45 3.74
CA ALA A 136 12.77 -24.42 4.02
C ALA A 136 14.18 -23.82 4.00
N ASP A 137 14.35 -22.66 3.37
CA ASP A 137 15.63 -21.97 3.23
C ASP A 137 15.41 -20.44 3.22
N ARG A 138 15.02 -19.88 4.35
CA ARG A 138 14.71 -18.46 4.48
C ARG A 138 15.91 -17.56 4.20
N ASN A 139 17.10 -17.98 4.63
CA ASN A 139 18.34 -17.24 4.40
C ASN A 139 18.80 -17.34 2.94
N GLY A 140 18.46 -18.43 2.26
CA GLY A 140 18.78 -18.64 0.86
C GLY A 140 18.10 -17.68 -0.09
N LEU A 141 16.92 -17.15 0.26
CA LEU A 141 16.22 -16.15 -0.57
C LEU A 141 17.12 -14.94 -0.86
N ARG A 142 17.71 -14.35 0.18
CA ARG A 142 18.58 -13.17 0.02
C ARG A 142 19.83 -13.51 -0.77
N THR A 143 20.48 -14.64 -0.46
CA THR A 143 21.65 -15.13 -1.18
C THR A 143 21.33 -15.39 -2.67
N PHE A 144 20.20 -16.01 -2.95
CA PHE A 144 19.74 -16.27 -4.30
C PHE A 144 19.54 -14.97 -5.10
N LEU A 145 18.86 -13.98 -4.51
CA LEU A 145 18.62 -12.70 -5.16
C LEU A 145 19.90 -11.87 -5.31
N ALA A 146 20.84 -11.95 -4.36
CA ALA A 146 22.15 -11.32 -4.48
C ALA A 146 22.97 -11.92 -5.64
N ASN A 147 22.99 -13.25 -5.76
CA ASN A 147 23.66 -13.94 -6.87
C ASN A 147 23.02 -13.62 -8.24
N ALA A 148 21.73 -13.27 -8.25
CA ALA A 148 21.04 -12.80 -9.44
C ALA A 148 21.23 -11.29 -9.72
N ASN A 149 22.06 -10.57 -8.94
CA ASN A 149 22.26 -9.12 -8.99
C ASN A 149 20.95 -8.31 -8.79
N LEU A 150 20.06 -8.82 -7.94
CA LEU A 150 18.78 -8.19 -7.60
C LEU A 150 18.73 -7.64 -6.17
N TRP A 151 19.77 -7.92 -5.36
CA TRP A 151 19.88 -7.43 -3.99
C TRP A 151 21.32 -7.11 -3.65
N ASP A 152 21.63 -5.84 -3.51
CA ASP A 152 22.97 -5.38 -3.19
C ASP A 152 23.36 -5.72 -1.74
N ALA A 153 24.67 -5.95 -1.53
CA ALA A 153 25.20 -6.20 -0.20
C ALA A 153 24.92 -5.00 0.72
N GLY A 154 24.29 -5.26 1.89
CA GLY A 154 23.94 -4.21 2.85
C GLY A 154 22.68 -3.42 2.54
N ALA A 155 22.09 -3.54 1.35
CA ALA A 155 20.82 -2.87 1.05
C ALA A 155 19.67 -3.48 1.86
N PRO A 156 18.73 -2.66 2.41
CA PRO A 156 17.58 -3.14 3.16
C PRO A 156 16.53 -3.81 2.27
N LYS A 157 16.52 -3.49 0.97
CA LYS A 157 15.57 -3.98 -0.02
C LYS A 157 16.27 -4.34 -1.33
N PRO A 158 15.64 -5.18 -2.20
CA PRO A 158 16.08 -5.36 -3.58
C PRO A 158 16.11 -4.03 -4.34
N THR A 159 17.04 -3.92 -5.28
CA THR A 159 17.17 -2.74 -6.15
C THR A 159 15.97 -2.58 -7.08
N ASP A 160 15.39 -3.71 -7.51
CA ASP A 160 14.17 -3.80 -8.30
C ASP A 160 13.21 -4.75 -7.56
N PRO A 161 12.29 -4.22 -6.72
CA PRO A 161 11.41 -5.01 -5.87
C PRO A 161 10.52 -5.99 -6.64
N GLN A 162 9.92 -5.57 -7.76
CA GLN A 162 9.05 -6.41 -8.57
C GLN A 162 9.82 -7.54 -9.26
N LYS A 163 10.93 -7.23 -9.88
CA LYS A 163 11.76 -8.23 -10.56
C LYS A 163 12.31 -9.25 -9.56
N ALA A 164 12.72 -8.81 -8.38
CA ALA A 164 13.17 -9.68 -7.31
C ALA A 164 12.06 -10.64 -6.88
N MET A 165 10.84 -10.14 -6.66
CA MET A 165 9.68 -10.98 -6.31
C MET A 165 9.37 -12.00 -7.41
N ARG A 166 9.26 -11.56 -8.66
CA ARG A 166 8.99 -12.45 -9.81
C ARG A 166 10.06 -13.52 -9.94
N THR A 167 11.33 -13.17 -9.72
CA THR A 167 12.46 -14.11 -9.81
C THR A 167 12.41 -15.13 -8.67
N ALA A 168 12.15 -14.69 -7.43
CA ALA A 168 12.00 -15.57 -6.26
C ALA A 168 10.83 -16.56 -6.42
N LEU A 169 9.68 -16.08 -6.88
CA LEU A 169 8.48 -16.91 -7.11
C LEU A 169 8.72 -17.94 -8.22
N ARG A 170 9.36 -17.54 -9.34
CA ARG A 170 9.66 -18.44 -10.43
C ARG A 170 10.58 -19.58 -10.01
N GLU A 171 11.59 -19.32 -9.18
CA GLU A 171 12.48 -20.34 -8.63
C GLU A 171 11.70 -21.38 -7.82
N LYS A 172 10.66 -20.95 -7.08
CA LYS A 172 9.80 -21.83 -6.28
C LYS A 172 8.52 -22.28 -7.01
N GLN A 173 8.42 -22.02 -8.32
CA GLN A 173 7.26 -22.36 -9.14
C GLN A 173 5.92 -21.87 -8.54
N LYS A 174 5.93 -20.71 -7.87
CA LYS A 174 4.75 -20.08 -7.32
C LYS A 174 4.19 -19.04 -8.28
N PRO A 175 2.86 -18.97 -8.47
CA PRO A 175 2.25 -17.93 -9.29
C PRO A 175 2.32 -16.58 -8.60
N LEU A 176 2.58 -15.53 -9.36
CA LEU A 176 2.32 -14.16 -8.98
C LEU A 176 0.83 -13.86 -9.19
N GLY A 177 0.20 -13.18 -8.26
CA GLY A 177 -1.20 -12.74 -8.40
C GLY A 177 -1.78 -12.19 -7.12
N ALA A 178 -2.94 -11.63 -7.22
CA ALA A 178 -3.63 -10.88 -6.16
C ALA A 178 -3.77 -11.64 -4.83
N ARG A 179 -3.94 -12.96 -4.86
CA ARG A 179 -3.95 -13.80 -3.65
C ARG A 179 -2.62 -13.76 -2.89
N LEU A 180 -1.49 -13.64 -3.60
CA LEU A 180 -0.18 -13.51 -2.97
C LEU A 180 -0.09 -12.26 -2.13
N PHE A 181 -0.60 -11.13 -2.62
CA PHE A 181 -0.58 -9.86 -1.88
C PHE A 181 -1.51 -9.90 -0.67
N ALA A 182 -2.66 -10.58 -0.74
CA ALA A 182 -3.48 -10.85 0.43
C ALA A 182 -2.74 -11.69 1.48
N ASP A 183 -2.08 -12.79 1.05
CA ASP A 183 -1.30 -13.65 1.92
C ASP A 183 -0.13 -12.89 2.59
N LEU A 184 0.57 -12.03 1.85
CA LEU A 184 1.63 -11.17 2.38
C LEU A 184 1.07 -10.19 3.41
N ALA A 185 0.02 -9.44 3.05
CA ALA A 185 -0.62 -8.47 3.93
C ALA A 185 -1.14 -9.10 5.23
N SER A 186 -1.64 -10.33 5.18
CA SER A 186 -2.15 -11.04 6.35
C SER A 186 -1.07 -11.52 7.32
N ARG A 187 0.17 -11.73 6.86
CA ARG A 187 1.22 -12.43 7.63
C ARG A 187 2.46 -11.59 7.92
N VAL A 188 2.81 -10.67 7.01
CA VAL A 188 4.03 -9.87 7.16
C VAL A 188 3.85 -8.86 8.29
N SER A 189 4.92 -8.61 9.05
CA SER A 189 4.89 -7.62 10.13
C SER A 189 4.80 -6.21 9.54
N VAL A 190 3.75 -5.50 9.89
CA VAL A 190 3.54 -4.09 9.48
C VAL A 190 4.53 -3.14 10.18
N HIS A 191 4.96 -3.48 11.41
CA HIS A 191 5.90 -2.65 12.18
C HIS A 191 7.34 -2.68 11.62
N HIS A 192 7.69 -3.70 10.85
CA HIS A 192 9.04 -3.82 10.26
C HIS A 192 9.14 -3.21 8.87
N CYS A 193 8.05 -2.67 8.34
CA CYS A 193 8.11 -2.01 7.04
C CYS A 193 8.74 -0.63 7.15
N GLN A 194 9.94 -0.48 6.55
CA GLN A 194 10.71 0.77 6.55
C GLN A 194 10.37 1.68 5.35
N ASP A 195 9.42 1.25 4.53
CA ASP A 195 9.01 2.01 3.36
C ASP A 195 8.35 3.35 3.74
N ALA A 196 8.77 4.44 3.10
CA ALA A 196 8.28 5.76 3.44
C ALA A 196 6.80 5.96 3.08
N ALA A 197 6.33 5.35 1.97
CA ALA A 197 4.92 5.41 1.59
C ALA A 197 4.07 4.56 2.54
N PHE A 198 4.56 3.37 2.95
CA PHE A 198 3.87 2.57 3.96
C PHE A 198 3.78 3.28 5.31
N ARG A 199 4.86 3.93 5.74
CA ARG A 199 4.81 4.75 6.97
C ARG A 199 3.78 5.86 6.87
N LYS A 200 3.76 6.62 5.78
CA LYS A 200 2.72 7.65 5.56
C LYS A 200 1.31 7.06 5.61
N PHE A 201 1.09 5.89 4.98
CA PHE A 201 -0.16 5.15 5.04
C PHE A 201 -0.55 4.83 6.49
N ASN A 202 0.33 4.18 7.25
CA ASN A 202 0.07 3.78 8.63
C ASN A 202 -0.13 4.98 9.56
N ASP A 203 0.75 5.98 9.53
CA ASP A 203 0.67 7.19 10.35
C ASP A 203 -0.63 7.97 10.08
N THR A 204 -1.07 7.99 8.83
CA THR A 204 -2.34 8.62 8.45
C THR A 204 -3.53 7.87 9.05
N LEU A 205 -3.54 6.55 8.97
CA LEU A 205 -4.59 5.72 9.57
C LEU A 205 -4.61 5.85 11.09
N GLN A 206 -3.46 5.84 11.75
CA GLN A 206 -3.36 6.03 13.20
C GLN A 206 -3.82 7.43 13.62
N ARG A 207 -3.50 8.47 12.85
CA ARG A 207 -4.00 9.84 13.12
C ARG A 207 -5.53 9.93 13.03
N TRP A 208 -6.15 9.20 12.10
CA TRP A 208 -7.60 9.23 11.88
C TRP A 208 -8.36 8.28 12.81
N PHE A 209 -7.81 7.10 13.05
CA PHE A 209 -8.53 5.96 13.65
C PHE A 209 -7.72 5.24 14.73
N GLY A 210 -6.62 5.83 15.19
CA GLY A 210 -5.76 5.22 16.21
C GLY A 210 -6.55 4.88 17.47
N THR A 211 -6.40 3.65 17.95
CA THR A 211 -6.87 3.27 19.27
C THR A 211 -5.96 3.97 20.28
N GLN A 212 -6.50 4.99 20.98
CA GLN A 212 -5.79 5.54 22.13
C GLN A 212 -5.58 4.39 23.10
N GLY A 213 -4.32 4.05 23.34
CA GLY A 213 -4.00 3.17 24.43
C GLY A 213 -4.60 3.79 25.69
N ASP A 214 -5.55 3.10 26.33
CA ASP A 214 -6.02 3.47 27.64
C ASP A 214 -4.80 3.60 28.52
N GLY A 215 -4.40 4.86 28.75
CA GLY A 215 -3.31 5.17 29.67
C GLY A 215 -3.74 4.73 31.07
N GLN A 216 -3.16 3.61 31.51
CA GLN A 216 -3.08 3.25 32.91
C GLN A 216 -1.79 3.82 33.49
#